data_416ee335ebeafc2374d147d4e3443fff
#
_entry.id   416ee335ebeafc2374d147d4e3443fff
#
_cell.length_a   1.000
_cell.length_b   1.000
_cell.length_c   1.000
_cell.angle_alpha   90.00
_cell.angle_beta   90.00
_cell.angle_gamma   90.00
#
_symmetry.space_group_name_H-M   'P 1'
#
loop_
_entity.id
_entity.type
_entity.pdbx_description
1 polymer ?
#
loop_
_entity_poly.entity_id
_entity_poly.type
_entity_poly.pdbx_seq_one_letter_code
_entity_poly.pdbx_strand_id
1 'polypeptide(L)'
;MTQEFSELPGLTLPFEQGDQILVVRDGRTYRASLDPSIALGGVSSTAELSWAIFQARVTTNQGGGAFHPPDTWLPRPFNFKSNAFGAINAFGQIVLDPGDYCFKGWSTGMENGRMRSRLRSLDSRINWPGATTYSLHYSWHIPIEGVFTLANQTTFVLEMRCDRDRSKPWGYGYETGISPEIYASILFFRK
;
A
#
# COMPACT_ATOMS: atom_id res chain seq x y z
N MET A 1 41.70 -4.22 -5.35
CA MET A 1 40.60 -4.80 -6.12
C MET A 1 39.36 -4.00 -5.77
N THR A 2 39.05 -2.99 -6.57
CA THR A 2 37.80 -2.21 -6.50
C THR A 2 36.75 -2.99 -7.26
N GLN A 3 35.80 -3.59 -6.57
CA GLN A 3 34.61 -4.15 -7.23
C GLN A 3 33.58 -3.05 -7.37
N GLU A 4 33.11 -2.87 -8.61
CA GLU A 4 32.03 -1.94 -8.91
C GLU A 4 30.72 -2.46 -8.29
N PHE A 5 30.01 -1.58 -7.58
CA PHE A 5 28.70 -1.83 -6.98
C PHE A 5 27.55 -1.71 -7.98
N SER A 6 27.81 -1.77 -9.28
CA SER A 6 26.83 -1.59 -10.35
C SER A 6 25.76 -2.67 -10.47
N GLU A 7 25.81 -3.72 -9.64
CA GLU A 7 24.93 -4.89 -9.79
C GLU A 7 23.96 -5.14 -8.62
N LEU A 8 23.76 -4.18 -7.71
CA LEU A 8 22.71 -4.32 -6.70
C LEU A 8 21.39 -3.77 -7.23
N PRO A 9 20.42 -4.61 -7.62
CA PRO A 9 19.14 -4.12 -8.04
C PRO A 9 18.39 -3.48 -6.87
N GLY A 10 18.04 -2.22 -7.01
CA GLY A 10 16.96 -1.62 -6.25
C GLY A 10 17.29 -0.80 -5.01
N LEU A 11 18.53 -0.33 -4.81
CA LEU A 11 18.82 0.65 -3.75
C LEU A 11 18.87 2.08 -4.32
N THR A 12 17.70 2.70 -4.45
CA THR A 12 17.57 4.15 -4.62
C THR A 12 16.93 4.74 -3.36
N LEU A 13 17.75 4.95 -2.34
CA LEU A 13 17.39 5.78 -1.19
C LEU A 13 18.09 7.12 -1.33
N PRO A 14 17.53 8.22 -0.83
CA PRO A 14 18.25 9.48 -0.75
C PRO A 14 19.35 9.34 0.31
N PHE A 15 20.55 9.00 -0.12
CA PHE A 15 21.73 9.01 0.73
C PHE A 15 22.39 10.38 0.67
N GLU A 16 22.82 10.89 1.82
CA GLU A 16 23.62 12.11 1.90
C GLU A 16 25.11 11.80 1.75
N GLN A 17 25.88 12.83 1.38
CA GLN A 17 27.33 12.67 1.28
C GLN A 17 27.92 12.30 2.64
N GLY A 18 28.56 11.13 2.70
CA GLY A 18 29.16 10.59 3.92
C GLY A 18 28.39 9.45 4.57
N ASP A 19 27.22 9.10 4.07
CA ASP A 19 26.48 7.95 4.54
C ASP A 19 27.29 6.66 4.31
N GLN A 20 27.27 5.79 5.32
CA GLN A 20 27.96 4.50 5.27
C GLN A 20 26.93 3.39 5.20
N ILE A 21 27.08 2.51 4.23
CA ILE A 21 26.32 1.26 4.16
C ILE A 21 27.16 0.09 4.67
N LEU A 22 26.50 -0.84 5.36
CA LEU A 22 27.08 -2.09 5.76
C LEU A 22 26.68 -3.17 4.75
N VAL A 23 27.67 -3.75 4.09
CA VAL A 23 27.46 -4.84 3.14
C VAL A 23 27.98 -6.12 3.78
N VAL A 24 27.15 -7.17 3.86
CA VAL A 24 27.59 -8.49 4.32
C VAL A 24 27.81 -9.37 3.10
N ARG A 25 29.03 -9.84 2.90
CA ARG A 25 29.40 -10.78 1.85
C ARG A 25 30.26 -11.89 2.43
N ASP A 26 29.93 -13.12 2.11
CA ASP A 26 30.66 -14.32 2.58
C ASP A 26 30.86 -14.37 4.12
N GLY A 27 29.80 -13.92 4.86
CA GLY A 27 29.82 -13.85 6.32
C GLY A 27 30.70 -12.76 6.93
N ARG A 28 31.25 -11.87 6.11
CA ARG A 28 32.07 -10.72 6.54
C ARG A 28 31.29 -9.41 6.29
N THR A 29 31.36 -8.48 7.26
CA THR A 29 30.77 -7.16 7.16
C THR A 29 31.80 -6.17 6.62
N TYR A 30 31.43 -5.46 5.58
CA TYR A 30 32.21 -4.39 4.97
C TYR A 30 31.50 -3.06 5.18
N ARG A 31 32.27 -1.99 5.41
CA ARG A 31 31.76 -0.62 5.37
C ARG A 31 32.11 -0.02 4.01
N ALA A 32 31.13 0.55 3.34
CA ALA A 32 31.34 1.32 2.13
C ALA A 32 30.82 2.73 2.35
N SER A 33 31.63 3.74 2.04
CA SER A 33 31.18 5.12 1.96
C SER A 33 30.50 5.31 0.62
N LEU A 34 29.32 5.90 0.63
CA LEU A 34 28.68 6.34 -0.60
C LEU A 34 29.26 7.69 -1.00
N ASP A 35 29.97 7.70 -2.11
CA ASP A 35 30.38 8.95 -2.75
C ASP A 35 29.29 9.32 -3.78
N PRO A 36 28.55 10.40 -3.55
CA PRO A 36 27.51 10.84 -4.48
C PRO A 36 28.05 11.26 -5.84
N SER A 37 29.38 11.45 -5.96
CA SER A 37 30.04 11.71 -7.25
C SER A 37 30.25 10.46 -8.08
N ILE A 38 30.16 9.25 -7.48
CA ILE A 38 30.02 8.01 -8.23
C ILE A 38 28.59 7.96 -8.75
N ALA A 39 28.28 8.83 -9.67
CA ALA A 39 27.08 8.72 -10.49
C ALA A 39 27.08 7.29 -11.05
N LEU A 40 26.17 6.49 -10.56
CA LEU A 40 25.83 5.17 -11.12
C LEU A 40 25.73 5.38 -12.63
N GLY A 41 26.68 4.79 -13.37
CA GLY A 41 27.02 5.13 -14.71
C GLY A 41 25.83 5.37 -15.61
N GLY A 42 25.68 6.60 -16.06
CA GLY A 42 24.89 6.96 -17.22
C GLY A 42 23.38 6.92 -17.11
N VAL A 43 22.74 6.67 -15.97
CA VAL A 43 21.30 6.85 -15.80
C VAL A 43 21.03 8.21 -15.16
N SER A 44 21.30 9.26 -15.92
CA SER A 44 20.75 10.58 -15.65
C SER A 44 19.27 10.60 -16.03
N SER A 45 18.45 9.91 -15.25
CA SER A 45 17.08 10.30 -15.09
C SER A 45 16.81 10.23 -13.58
N THR A 46 16.86 11.35 -12.93
CA THR A 46 16.13 11.60 -11.69
C THR A 46 14.64 11.44 -12.01
N ALA A 47 14.20 10.21 -12.23
CA ALA A 47 12.79 9.91 -12.22
C ALA A 47 12.36 10.17 -10.78
N GLU A 48 11.89 11.39 -10.51
CA GLU A 48 11.32 11.72 -9.22
C GLU A 48 10.24 10.67 -8.93
N LEU A 49 10.49 9.87 -7.92
CA LEU A 49 9.54 8.88 -7.45
C LEU A 49 8.33 9.64 -6.92
N SER A 50 7.29 9.75 -7.74
CA SER A 50 6.05 10.37 -7.30
C SER A 50 5.25 9.39 -6.45
N TRP A 51 4.56 9.90 -5.44
CA TRP A 51 3.73 9.08 -4.57
C TRP A 51 2.35 9.68 -4.33
N ALA A 52 1.39 8.84 -4.01
CA ALA A 52 0.05 9.24 -3.60
C ALA A 52 -0.49 8.29 -2.53
N ILE A 53 -1.17 8.84 -1.54
CA ILE A 53 -1.85 8.06 -0.50
C ILE A 53 -3.37 8.22 -0.64
N PHE A 54 -4.07 7.12 -0.49
CA PHE A 54 -5.53 7.03 -0.49
C PHE A 54 -6.00 6.42 0.82
N GLN A 55 -6.99 7.03 1.48
CA GLN A 55 -7.46 6.58 2.79
C GLN A 55 -8.98 6.58 2.87
N ALA A 56 -9.50 5.58 3.57
CA ALA A 56 -10.87 5.55 4.06
C ALA A 56 -10.87 6.13 5.47
N ARG A 57 -11.39 7.36 5.60
CA ARG A 57 -11.42 8.13 6.84
C ARG A 57 -12.85 8.32 7.31
N VAL A 58 -13.04 8.28 8.62
CA VAL A 58 -14.30 8.68 9.25
C VAL A 58 -14.01 9.68 10.38
N THR A 59 -15.04 10.36 10.80
CA THR A 59 -14.97 11.24 11.97
C THR A 59 -14.82 10.44 13.25
N THR A 60 -14.33 11.08 14.29
CA THR A 60 -14.18 10.49 15.64
C THR A 60 -15.46 9.83 16.13
N ASN A 61 -15.30 8.73 16.85
CA ASN A 61 -16.38 7.92 17.44
C ASN A 61 -17.34 7.30 16.40
N GLN A 62 -16.82 7.00 15.23
CA GLN A 62 -17.53 6.22 14.23
C GLN A 62 -16.69 4.99 13.86
N GLY A 63 -17.27 3.81 14.04
CA GLY A 63 -16.66 2.57 13.58
C GLY A 63 -16.51 2.55 12.04
N GLY A 64 -15.67 1.69 11.54
CA GLY A 64 -15.36 1.59 10.10
C GLY A 64 -16.52 1.11 9.23
N GLY A 65 -17.69 0.83 9.80
CA GLY A 65 -18.88 0.33 9.13
C GLY A 65 -19.14 -1.16 9.38
N ALA A 66 -20.35 -1.60 9.08
CA ALA A 66 -20.76 -2.99 9.17
C ALA A 66 -20.19 -3.84 8.04
N PHE A 67 -19.93 -5.11 8.30
CA PHE A 67 -19.60 -6.11 7.29
C PHE A 67 -20.73 -7.11 7.16
N HIS A 68 -21.48 -7.06 6.06
CA HIS A 68 -22.61 -7.93 5.79
C HIS A 68 -22.91 -7.95 4.28
N PRO A 69 -23.17 -9.07 3.62
CA PRO A 69 -23.17 -10.45 4.13
C PRO A 69 -21.75 -11.05 4.20
N PRO A 70 -21.54 -12.12 4.99
CA PRO A 70 -20.29 -12.87 5.03
C PRO A 70 -20.01 -13.53 3.68
N ASP A 71 -18.77 -13.96 3.48
CA ASP A 71 -18.29 -14.65 2.27
C ASP A 71 -18.45 -13.87 0.95
N THR A 72 -18.73 -12.59 1.05
CA THR A 72 -18.87 -11.68 -0.09
C THR A 72 -17.71 -10.67 -0.11
N TRP A 73 -17.22 -10.33 -1.31
CA TRP A 73 -16.27 -9.24 -1.48
C TRP A 73 -17.00 -7.90 -1.43
N LEU A 74 -16.75 -7.11 -0.39
CA LEU A 74 -17.37 -5.81 -0.18
C LEU A 74 -16.35 -4.69 -0.37
N PRO A 75 -16.71 -3.61 -1.07
CA PRO A 75 -15.82 -2.50 -1.33
C PRO A 75 -15.50 -1.70 -0.06
N ARG A 76 -14.28 -1.17 -0.01
CA ARG A 76 -13.79 -0.19 0.97
C ARG A 76 -13.61 1.13 0.25
N PRO A 77 -14.62 2.01 0.24
CA PRO A 77 -14.52 3.28 -0.44
C PRO A 77 -13.51 4.21 0.24
N PHE A 78 -12.70 4.87 -0.57
CA PHE A 78 -11.79 5.91 -0.14
C PHE A 78 -12.45 7.28 -0.23
N ASN A 79 -12.14 8.18 0.69
CA ASN A 79 -12.67 9.54 0.72
C ASN A 79 -11.59 10.60 0.96
N PHE A 80 -10.34 10.20 1.11
CA PHE A 80 -9.21 11.10 1.26
C PHE A 80 -8.06 10.69 0.35
N LYS A 81 -7.47 11.69 -0.30
CA LYS A 81 -6.26 11.57 -1.10
C LYS A 81 -5.29 12.69 -0.76
N SER A 82 -3.99 12.38 -0.73
CA SER A 82 -2.90 13.35 -0.69
C SER A 82 -1.86 13.02 -1.75
N ASN A 83 -1.23 14.05 -2.28
CA ASN A 83 -0.14 14.05 -3.26
C ASN A 83 -0.47 13.83 -4.75
N ALA A 84 0.62 13.63 -5.53
CA ALA A 84 0.82 14.11 -6.90
C ALA A 84 -0.08 13.50 -7.96
N PHE A 85 -0.54 12.25 -7.83
CA PHE A 85 -1.23 11.57 -8.94
C PHE A 85 -2.49 10.80 -8.48
N GLY A 86 -3.24 10.32 -9.47
CA GLY A 86 -4.48 9.57 -9.27
C GLY A 86 -5.64 10.44 -8.77
N ALA A 87 -6.81 9.87 -8.71
CA ALA A 87 -8.04 10.49 -8.22
C ALA A 87 -8.88 9.51 -7.42
N ILE A 88 -9.86 10.03 -6.67
CA ILE A 88 -10.95 9.25 -6.10
C ILE A 88 -12.22 9.67 -6.84
N ASN A 89 -12.92 8.71 -7.43
CA ASN A 89 -14.19 8.97 -8.09
C ASN A 89 -15.35 9.08 -7.09
N ALA A 90 -16.54 9.38 -7.57
CA ALA A 90 -17.76 9.55 -6.74
C ALA A 90 -18.15 8.27 -5.95
N PHE A 91 -17.63 7.10 -6.33
CA PHE A 91 -17.88 5.83 -5.64
C PHE A 91 -16.76 5.45 -4.64
N GLY A 92 -15.80 6.36 -4.38
CA GLY A 92 -14.69 6.10 -3.49
C GLY A 92 -13.65 5.13 -4.06
N GLN A 93 -13.54 5.01 -5.37
CA GLN A 93 -12.63 4.13 -6.08
C GLN A 93 -11.40 4.92 -6.55
N ILE A 94 -10.24 4.28 -6.56
CA ILE A 94 -8.97 4.89 -6.99
C ILE A 94 -8.87 4.84 -8.51
N VAL A 95 -8.60 5.98 -9.13
CA VAL A 95 -8.33 6.09 -10.57
C VAL A 95 -6.84 6.42 -10.75
N LEU A 96 -6.12 5.56 -11.48
CA LEU A 96 -4.70 5.74 -11.80
C LEU A 96 -4.51 5.85 -13.30
N ASP A 97 -3.60 6.75 -13.71
CA ASP A 97 -3.18 6.92 -15.10
C ASP A 97 -2.21 5.81 -15.55
N PRO A 98 -1.89 5.70 -16.86
CA PRO A 98 -0.85 4.79 -17.32
C PRO A 98 0.48 5.01 -16.58
N GLY A 99 1.22 3.92 -16.32
CA GLY A 99 2.52 3.99 -15.64
C GLY A 99 2.87 2.71 -14.90
N ASP A 100 4.08 2.70 -14.34
CA ASP A 100 4.59 1.63 -13.49
C ASP A 100 4.35 1.98 -12.03
N TYR A 101 3.75 1.07 -11.30
CA TYR A 101 3.34 1.29 -9.92
C TYR A 101 3.85 0.20 -9.01
N CYS A 102 4.31 0.60 -7.83
CA CYS A 102 4.31 -0.27 -6.66
C CYS A 102 3.39 0.31 -5.60
N PHE A 103 2.82 -0.56 -4.78
CA PHE A 103 1.92 -0.12 -3.73
C PHE A 103 2.07 -0.96 -2.47
N LYS A 104 1.78 -0.32 -1.36
CA LYS A 104 1.68 -0.93 -0.04
C LYS A 104 0.50 -0.33 0.71
N GLY A 105 -0.26 -1.17 1.37
CA GLY A 105 -1.42 -0.69 2.10
C GLY A 105 -1.99 -1.73 3.05
N TRP A 106 -3.12 -1.37 3.62
CA TRP A 106 -3.87 -2.20 4.55
C TRP A 106 -5.33 -1.79 4.59
N SER A 107 -6.18 -2.70 5.02
CA SER A 107 -7.50 -2.42 5.53
C SER A 107 -7.63 -3.00 6.94
N THR A 108 -8.61 -2.54 7.70
CA THR A 108 -8.92 -3.13 9.01
C THR A 108 -10.13 -4.04 8.91
N GLY A 109 -10.19 -5.01 9.81
CA GLY A 109 -11.37 -5.82 10.08
C GLY A 109 -11.40 -6.19 11.56
N MET A 110 -12.59 -6.29 12.15
CA MET A 110 -12.76 -6.59 13.57
C MET A 110 -13.75 -7.73 13.75
N GLU A 111 -13.35 -8.74 14.53
CA GLU A 111 -14.19 -9.88 14.91
C GLU A 111 -14.82 -10.65 13.74
N ASN A 112 -14.28 -10.54 12.54
CA ASN A 112 -14.84 -11.07 11.31
C ASN A 112 -14.38 -12.50 10.97
N GLY A 113 -13.71 -13.19 11.92
CA GLY A 113 -13.15 -14.51 11.66
C GLY A 113 -11.95 -14.45 10.71
N ARG A 114 -11.98 -15.27 9.67
CA ARG A 114 -10.98 -15.23 8.59
C ARG A 114 -11.26 -14.06 7.66
N MET A 115 -10.26 -13.23 7.42
CA MET A 115 -10.38 -12.01 6.64
C MET A 115 -9.29 -11.95 5.57
N ARG A 116 -9.63 -11.37 4.44
CA ARG A 116 -8.68 -11.08 3.37
C ARG A 116 -9.11 -9.84 2.61
N SER A 117 -8.13 -9.00 2.24
CA SER A 117 -8.35 -7.89 1.31
C SER A 117 -7.83 -8.21 -0.07
N ARG A 118 -8.30 -7.50 -1.07
CA ARG A 118 -7.71 -7.47 -2.42
C ARG A 118 -7.84 -6.08 -3.04
N LEU A 119 -6.88 -5.73 -3.86
CA LEU A 119 -6.98 -4.60 -4.79
C LEU A 119 -7.33 -5.16 -6.17
N ARG A 120 -8.46 -4.74 -6.71
CA ARG A 120 -8.96 -5.24 -8.00
C ARG A 120 -9.26 -4.08 -8.94
N SER A 121 -8.85 -4.18 -10.22
CA SER A 121 -9.35 -3.29 -11.26
C SER A 121 -10.80 -3.62 -11.62
N LEU A 122 -11.58 -2.62 -12.01
CA LEU A 122 -13.00 -2.83 -12.37
C LEU A 122 -13.16 -3.75 -13.58
N ASP A 123 -12.21 -3.74 -14.51
CA ASP A 123 -12.17 -4.65 -15.66
C ASP A 123 -11.69 -6.08 -15.31
N SER A 124 -11.37 -6.31 -14.03
CA SER A 124 -10.90 -7.59 -13.46
C SER A 124 -9.58 -8.13 -14.04
N ARG A 125 -8.83 -7.33 -14.83
CA ARG A 125 -7.52 -7.73 -15.38
C ARG A 125 -6.44 -7.76 -14.32
N ILE A 126 -6.56 -6.91 -13.30
CA ILE A 126 -5.65 -6.85 -12.17
C ILE A 126 -6.41 -7.27 -10.91
N ASN A 127 -5.88 -8.25 -10.21
CA ASN A 127 -6.43 -8.74 -8.95
C ASN A 127 -5.28 -9.13 -8.01
N TRP A 128 -4.94 -8.22 -7.10
CA TRP A 128 -3.88 -8.40 -6.11
C TRP A 128 -4.48 -8.83 -4.77
N PRO A 129 -4.33 -10.09 -4.39
CA PRO A 129 -4.77 -10.56 -3.08
C PRO A 129 -3.80 -10.09 -1.99
N GLY A 130 -4.35 -9.60 -0.90
CA GLY A 130 -3.61 -9.33 0.33
C GLY A 130 -3.42 -10.59 1.19
N ALA A 131 -2.79 -10.42 2.34
CA ALA A 131 -2.62 -11.48 3.32
C ALA A 131 -3.97 -11.96 3.88
N THR A 132 -4.03 -13.22 4.28
CA THR A 132 -5.15 -13.76 5.05
C THR A 132 -4.85 -13.56 6.54
N THR A 133 -5.81 -13.02 7.28
CA THR A 133 -5.72 -12.84 8.73
C THR A 133 -6.94 -13.47 9.40
N TYR A 134 -6.85 -13.61 10.71
CA TYR A 134 -7.94 -14.15 11.53
C TYR A 134 -8.06 -13.36 12.83
N SER A 135 -9.28 -12.95 13.16
CA SER A 135 -9.57 -12.32 14.46
C SER A 135 -11.00 -12.60 14.90
N LEU A 136 -11.15 -12.90 16.19
CA LEU A 136 -12.44 -13.05 16.85
C LEU A 136 -12.77 -11.91 17.83
N HIS A 137 -11.76 -11.15 18.26
CA HIS A 137 -11.92 -10.23 19.39
C HIS A 137 -11.28 -8.85 19.19
N TYR A 138 -10.43 -8.69 18.16
CA TYR A 138 -9.65 -7.46 17.99
C TYR A 138 -9.72 -6.95 16.56
N SER A 139 -9.45 -5.66 16.40
CA SER A 139 -9.17 -5.09 15.10
C SER A 139 -7.78 -5.52 14.61
N TRP A 140 -7.68 -5.94 13.35
CA TRP A 140 -6.44 -6.30 12.71
C TRP A 140 -6.25 -5.57 11.40
N HIS A 141 -4.99 -5.24 11.11
CA HIS A 141 -4.60 -4.79 9.79
C HIS A 141 -4.45 -5.99 8.85
N ILE A 142 -5.06 -5.88 7.69
CA ILE A 142 -4.98 -6.86 6.60
C ILE A 142 -4.07 -6.24 5.54
N PRO A 143 -2.77 -6.58 5.52
CA PRO A 143 -1.82 -5.96 4.60
C PRO A 143 -2.07 -6.40 3.16
N ILE A 144 -1.74 -5.49 2.25
CA ILE A 144 -1.76 -5.70 0.81
C ILE A 144 -0.62 -4.92 0.17
N GLU A 145 0.06 -5.55 -0.77
CA GLU A 145 1.17 -4.94 -1.50
C GLU A 145 1.33 -5.58 -2.88
N GLY A 146 1.98 -4.87 -3.79
CA GLY A 146 2.23 -5.40 -5.12
C GLY A 146 2.85 -4.40 -6.07
N VAL A 147 3.09 -4.87 -7.29
CA VAL A 147 3.61 -4.08 -8.40
C VAL A 147 2.82 -4.37 -9.67
N PHE A 148 2.58 -3.38 -10.50
CA PHE A 148 1.90 -3.55 -11.79
C PHE A 148 2.21 -2.40 -12.74
N THR A 149 2.04 -2.66 -14.03
CA THR A 149 2.11 -1.66 -15.10
C THR A 149 0.71 -1.44 -15.68
N LEU A 150 0.35 -0.19 -15.89
CA LEU A 150 -0.88 0.22 -16.54
C LEU A 150 -0.58 0.79 -17.93
N ALA A 151 -1.17 0.21 -18.96
CA ALA A 151 -1.14 0.76 -20.30
C ALA A 151 -2.20 1.85 -20.52
N ASN A 152 -3.29 1.81 -19.75
CA ASN A 152 -4.41 2.74 -19.83
C ASN A 152 -4.83 3.18 -18.44
N GLN A 153 -5.56 4.31 -18.36
CA GLN A 153 -6.19 4.74 -17.12
C GLN A 153 -7.09 3.61 -16.58
N THR A 154 -6.92 3.28 -15.32
CA THR A 154 -7.56 2.14 -14.68
C THR A 154 -8.16 2.52 -13.34
N THR A 155 -9.39 2.06 -13.11
CA THR A 155 -10.09 2.25 -11.83
C THR A 155 -9.96 1.02 -10.95
N PHE A 156 -9.55 1.23 -9.71
CA PHE A 156 -9.36 0.19 -8.71
C PHE A 156 -10.34 0.32 -7.55
N VAL A 157 -10.72 -0.83 -7.02
CA VAL A 157 -11.47 -0.96 -5.77
C VAL A 157 -10.67 -1.81 -4.79
N LEU A 158 -10.56 -1.32 -3.55
CA LEU A 158 -10.13 -2.15 -2.44
C LEU A 158 -11.36 -2.88 -1.93
N GLU A 159 -11.29 -4.19 -1.85
CA GLU A 159 -12.36 -5.04 -1.35
C GLU A 159 -11.87 -5.89 -0.19
N MET A 160 -12.76 -6.20 0.72
CA MET A 160 -12.53 -7.11 1.83
C MET A 160 -13.57 -8.23 1.82
N ARG A 161 -13.16 -9.43 2.20
CA ARG A 161 -14.03 -10.58 2.45
C ARG A 161 -13.73 -11.15 3.81
N CYS A 162 -14.76 -11.59 4.52
CA CYS A 162 -14.65 -12.33 5.78
C CYS A 162 -15.64 -13.50 5.81
N ASP A 163 -15.43 -14.45 6.72
CA ASP A 163 -16.30 -15.62 6.87
C ASP A 163 -17.36 -15.46 7.97
N ARG A 164 -17.40 -14.30 8.63
CA ARG A 164 -18.41 -14.00 9.67
C ARG A 164 -19.12 -12.69 9.39
N ASP A 165 -20.40 -12.72 9.67
CA ASP A 165 -21.24 -11.52 9.64
C ASP A 165 -20.94 -10.60 10.83
N ARG A 166 -20.75 -9.32 10.53
CA ARG A 166 -20.69 -8.23 11.51
C ARG A 166 -21.57 -7.08 11.07
N SER A 167 -22.84 -7.19 11.38
CA SER A 167 -23.84 -6.14 11.15
C SER A 167 -23.64 -4.91 12.03
N LYS A 168 -22.79 -4.99 13.06
CA LYS A 168 -22.45 -3.87 13.92
C LYS A 168 -21.55 -2.84 13.21
N PRO A 169 -21.62 -1.55 13.61
CA PRO A 169 -20.94 -0.45 12.90
C PRO A 169 -19.40 -0.52 12.92
N TRP A 170 -18.81 -1.47 13.59
CA TRP A 170 -17.36 -1.67 13.71
C TRP A 170 -16.81 -2.92 13.02
N GLY A 171 -17.57 -3.60 12.15
CA GLY A 171 -17.07 -4.76 11.41
C GLY A 171 -15.81 -4.50 10.59
N TYR A 172 -15.64 -3.28 10.11
CA TYR A 172 -14.41 -2.82 9.45
C TYR A 172 -13.38 -2.17 10.39
N GLY A 173 -13.58 -2.13 11.67
CA GLY A 173 -12.68 -1.59 12.68
C GLY A 173 -13.44 -0.83 13.76
N TYR A 174 -12.91 -0.90 14.98
CA TYR A 174 -13.48 -0.24 16.15
C TYR A 174 -12.97 1.19 16.27
N GLU A 175 -13.82 2.09 16.72
CA GLU A 175 -13.43 3.48 16.99
C GLU A 175 -12.40 3.59 18.12
N THR A 176 -11.47 4.52 17.97
CA THR A 176 -10.40 4.78 18.94
C THR A 176 -10.58 6.11 19.66
N GLY A 177 -11.49 6.96 19.20
CA GLY A 177 -11.69 8.32 19.70
C GLY A 177 -10.64 9.32 19.22
N ILE A 178 -9.76 8.93 18.27
CA ILE A 178 -8.70 9.77 17.68
C ILE A 178 -9.10 10.19 16.28
N SER A 179 -9.24 11.49 16.02
CA SER A 179 -9.68 12.02 14.72
C SER A 179 -8.51 12.42 13.82
N PRO A 180 -8.57 12.15 12.51
CA PRO A 180 -9.53 11.25 11.84
C PRO A 180 -9.21 9.79 12.10
N GLU A 181 -10.23 8.94 12.19
CA GLU A 181 -10.05 7.50 12.23
C GLU A 181 -9.82 6.96 10.82
N ILE A 182 -8.85 6.07 10.65
CA ILE A 182 -8.45 5.54 9.34
C ILE A 182 -8.63 4.03 9.34
N TYR A 183 -9.50 3.53 8.46
CA TYR A 183 -9.84 2.11 8.38
C TYR A 183 -9.32 1.40 7.13
N ALA A 184 -8.75 2.14 6.19
CA ALA A 184 -7.92 1.61 5.10
C ALA A 184 -6.97 2.69 4.61
N SER A 185 -5.79 2.27 4.17
CA SER A 185 -4.79 3.16 3.59
C SER A 185 -4.01 2.42 2.52
N ILE A 186 -3.82 3.03 1.35
CA ILE A 186 -2.93 2.53 0.31
C ILE A 186 -2.01 3.67 -0.13
N LEU A 187 -0.72 3.40 -0.12
CA LEU A 187 0.33 4.25 -0.64
C LEU A 187 0.79 3.66 -1.98
N PHE A 188 0.72 4.47 -3.02
CA PHE A 188 1.27 4.15 -4.33
C PHE A 188 2.53 4.96 -4.58
N PHE A 189 3.48 4.33 -5.23
CA PHE A 189 4.63 4.97 -5.87
C PHE A 189 4.53 4.76 -7.37
N ARG A 190 4.83 5.79 -8.14
CA ARG A 190 4.86 5.77 -9.60
C ARG A 190 6.26 6.16 -10.06
N LYS A 191 6.78 5.38 -11.01
CA LYS A 191 8.03 5.66 -11.71
C LYS A 191 7.77 6.55 -12.91
#